data_2eadcd2071cf449aa0b697b0a4802cb9
#
_entry.id   2eadcd2071cf449aa0b697b0a4802cb9
#
_cell.length_a   1.000
_cell.length_b   1.000
_cell.length_c   1.000
_cell.angle_alpha   90.00
_cell.angle_beta   90.00
_cell.angle_gamma   90.00
#
_symmetry.space_group_name_H-M   'P 1'
#
loop_
_entity.id
_entity.type
_entity.pdbx_description
1 polymer ?
#
loop_
_entity_poly.entity_id
_entity_poly.type
_entity_poly.pdbx_seq_one_letter_code
_entity_poly.pdbx_strand_id
1 'polypeptide(L)'
;MNPPEIEGAHSHRVFFALWPDAEAMSHLAALGHSLASPGSRTMRPHSLHLTLAFIGSVTSDQLAQLERIAAGVHAEAFELRLDRLGFWPQRGILWAGCEQTPSPLRRLFEALSDALTAADFRVERHGGKGLLPHV
;
A
#
# COMPACT_ATOMS: atom_id res chain seq x y z
N MET A 1 8.04 -19.06 31.48
CA MET A 1 7.54 -18.74 30.90
C MET A 1 7.22 -18.71 29.73
N ASN A 2 6.80 -18.46 29.54
CA ASN A 2 6.50 -18.39 28.58
C ASN A 2 6.41 -17.68 27.84
N PRO A 3 6.57 -17.33 27.78
CA PRO A 3 6.46 -16.23 26.97
C PRO A 3 6.34 -16.39 25.54
N PRO A 4 6.47 -17.44 24.97
CA PRO A 4 6.30 -17.56 23.55
C PRO A 4 4.98 -17.04 23.09
N GLU A 5 4.01 -17.23 23.87
CA GLU A 5 2.71 -16.68 23.57
C GLU A 5 2.76 -15.17 23.52
N ILE A 6 3.62 -14.59 24.31
CA ILE A 6 3.80 -13.15 24.28
C ILE A 6 4.38 -12.71 22.93
N GLU A 7 5.27 -13.47 22.39
CA GLU A 7 5.83 -13.18 21.08
C GLU A 7 4.75 -13.17 20.01
N GLY A 8 3.86 -14.15 20.05
CA GLY A 8 2.76 -14.17 19.11
C GLY A 8 1.89 -12.95 19.24
N ALA A 9 1.67 -12.47 20.46
CA ALA A 9 0.86 -11.29 20.69
C ALA A 9 1.50 -10.02 20.14
N HIS A 10 2.81 -10.03 19.91
CA HIS A 10 3.51 -8.86 19.37
C HIS A 10 3.79 -8.97 17.89
N SER A 11 3.10 -9.86 17.20
CA SER A 11 3.22 -9.96 15.75
C SER A 11 2.32 -8.94 15.08
N HIS A 12 2.85 -8.27 14.08
CA HIS A 12 2.14 -7.23 13.35
C HIS A 12 2.20 -7.51 11.85
N ARG A 13 1.10 -7.30 11.16
CA ARG A 13 1.10 -7.34 9.70
C ARG A 13 1.20 -5.91 9.22
N VAL A 14 2.20 -5.64 8.40
CA VAL A 14 2.49 -4.27 7.98
C VAL A 14 2.67 -4.15 6.48
N PHE A 15 2.36 -2.96 5.99
CA PHE A 15 2.65 -2.57 4.62
C PHE A 15 2.87 -1.06 4.61
N PHE A 16 3.56 -0.59 3.58
CA PHE A 16 3.77 0.82 3.36
C PHE A 16 2.79 1.31 2.31
N ALA A 17 2.20 2.46 2.53
CA ALA A 17 1.15 2.95 1.63
C ALA A 17 1.13 4.47 1.60
N LEU A 18 0.54 4.99 0.53
CA LEU A 18 0.19 6.39 0.41
C LEU A 18 -1.31 6.50 0.58
N TRP A 19 -1.74 7.54 1.29
CA TRP A 19 -3.16 7.77 1.53
C TRP A 19 -3.61 8.98 0.75
N PRO A 20 -4.74 8.88 0.03
CA PRO A 20 -5.30 10.04 -0.66
C PRO A 20 -5.70 11.11 0.35
N ASP A 21 -5.76 12.36 -0.09
CA ASP A 21 -6.32 13.39 0.77
C ASP A 21 -7.84 13.21 0.90
N ALA A 22 -8.46 13.99 1.78
CA ALA A 22 -9.88 13.82 2.07
C ALA A 22 -10.76 13.98 0.84
N GLU A 23 -10.43 14.92 -0.03
CA GLU A 23 -11.20 15.16 -1.24
C GLU A 23 -11.10 13.98 -2.19
N ALA A 24 -9.89 13.47 -2.41
CA ALA A 24 -9.67 12.31 -3.26
C ALA A 24 -10.36 11.07 -2.70
N MET A 25 -10.29 10.87 -1.38
CA MET A 25 -11.00 9.76 -0.73
C MET A 25 -12.49 9.82 -0.98
N SER A 26 -13.08 11.01 -0.87
CA SER A 26 -14.50 11.18 -1.11
C SER A 26 -14.87 10.87 -2.54
N HIS A 27 -14.08 11.34 -3.50
CA HIS A 27 -14.33 11.07 -4.90
C HIS A 27 -14.23 9.58 -5.23
N LEU A 28 -13.20 8.93 -4.69
CA LEU A 28 -13.01 7.50 -4.92
C LEU A 28 -14.12 6.67 -4.31
N ALA A 29 -14.56 7.04 -3.10
CA ALA A 29 -15.65 6.33 -2.44
C ALA A 29 -16.95 6.49 -3.21
N ALA A 30 -17.24 7.71 -3.71
CA ALA A 30 -18.43 7.95 -4.49
C ALA A 30 -18.40 7.17 -5.80
N LEU A 31 -17.26 7.11 -6.45
CA LEU A 31 -17.10 6.34 -7.69
C LEU A 31 -17.34 4.87 -7.43
N GLY A 32 -16.72 4.33 -6.37
CA GLY A 32 -16.91 2.93 -6.01
C GLY A 32 -18.36 2.59 -5.75
N HIS A 33 -19.05 3.50 -5.07
CA HIS A 33 -20.48 3.32 -4.77
C HIS A 33 -21.31 3.30 -6.05
N SER A 34 -21.02 4.19 -6.98
CA SER A 34 -21.79 4.28 -8.23
C SER A 34 -21.54 3.08 -9.15
N LEU A 35 -20.40 2.42 -9.02
CA LEU A 35 -20.03 1.27 -9.85
C LEU A 35 -20.33 -0.07 -9.17
N ALA A 36 -20.78 -0.04 -7.93
CA ALA A 36 -21.04 -1.27 -7.18
C ALA A 36 -22.25 -1.99 -7.77
N SER A 37 -22.15 -3.31 -7.87
CA SER A 37 -23.27 -4.14 -8.28
C SER A 37 -23.97 -4.71 -7.03
N PRO A 38 -25.17 -5.27 -7.18
CA PRO A 38 -25.85 -5.89 -6.04
C PRO A 38 -24.96 -6.94 -5.37
N GLY A 39 -24.88 -6.88 -4.06
CA GLY A 39 -24.03 -7.81 -3.30
C GLY A 39 -22.59 -7.41 -3.18
N SER A 40 -22.17 -6.33 -3.85
CA SER A 40 -20.79 -5.83 -3.73
C SER A 40 -20.60 -5.15 -2.40
N ARG A 41 -19.35 -5.14 -1.96
CA ARG A 41 -18.94 -4.33 -0.83
C ARG A 41 -18.13 -3.15 -1.31
N THR A 42 -18.40 -1.98 -0.74
CA THR A 42 -17.57 -0.82 -0.99
C THR A 42 -16.58 -0.67 0.16
N MET A 43 -15.37 -0.22 -0.17
CA MET A 43 -14.36 0.07 0.85
C MET A 43 -14.77 1.33 1.60
N ARG A 44 -14.45 1.35 2.90
CA ARG A 44 -14.61 2.59 3.67
C ARG A 44 -13.63 3.63 3.13
N PRO A 45 -14.05 4.90 3.04
CA PRO A 45 -13.17 5.93 2.46
C PRO A 45 -11.78 5.96 3.08
N HIS A 46 -11.70 5.82 4.41
CA HIS A 46 -10.41 5.89 5.09
C HIS A 46 -9.55 4.63 4.91
N SER A 47 -10.06 3.62 4.24
CA SER A 47 -9.30 2.41 3.93
C SER A 47 -8.72 2.44 2.53
N LEU A 48 -9.08 3.44 1.73
CA LEU A 48 -8.56 3.55 0.37
C LEU A 48 -7.12 4.04 0.40
N HIS A 49 -6.23 3.30 -0.24
CA HIS A 49 -4.81 3.63 -0.21
C HIS A 49 -4.09 3.01 -1.38
N LEU A 50 -2.91 3.53 -1.66
CA LEU A 50 -2.00 2.98 -2.66
C LEU A 50 -0.88 2.25 -1.94
N THR A 51 -0.82 0.93 -2.09
CA THR A 51 0.22 0.14 -1.45
C THR A 51 1.55 0.31 -2.17
N LEU A 52 2.59 0.66 -1.42
CA LEU A 52 3.94 0.78 -1.96
C LEU A 52 4.74 -0.51 -1.78
N ALA A 53 4.63 -1.13 -0.61
CA ALA A 53 5.38 -2.33 -0.32
C ALA A 53 4.65 -3.13 0.75
N PHE A 54 4.43 -4.39 0.49
CA PHE A 54 3.81 -5.29 1.46
C PHE A 54 4.90 -6.12 2.12
N ILE A 55 4.98 -6.02 3.44
CA ILE A 55 6.03 -6.70 4.22
C ILE A 55 5.53 -8.01 4.80
N GLY A 56 4.32 -8.01 5.35
CA GLY A 56 3.77 -9.17 6.01
C GLY A 56 3.93 -9.09 7.52
N SER A 57 4.05 -10.23 8.15
CA SER A 57 4.11 -10.30 9.61
C SER A 57 5.50 -9.99 10.13
N VAL A 58 5.59 -9.13 11.12
CA VAL A 58 6.85 -8.73 11.73
C VAL A 58 6.71 -8.69 13.24
N THR A 59 7.84 -8.77 13.93
CA THR A 59 7.88 -8.60 15.37
C THR A 59 7.86 -7.12 15.74
N SER A 60 7.66 -6.83 17.03
CA SER A 60 7.69 -5.45 17.49
C SER A 60 9.03 -4.78 17.24
N ASP A 61 10.13 -5.51 17.40
CA ASP A 61 11.47 -4.98 17.12
C ASP A 61 11.62 -4.65 15.64
N GLN A 62 11.12 -5.52 14.77
CA GLN A 62 11.16 -5.27 13.34
C GLN A 62 10.26 -4.10 12.97
N LEU A 63 9.12 -3.94 13.62
CA LEU A 63 8.26 -2.80 13.38
C LEU A 63 8.97 -1.50 13.69
N ALA A 64 9.67 -1.43 14.81
CA ALA A 64 10.44 -0.25 15.17
C ALA A 64 11.52 0.05 14.13
N GLN A 65 12.16 -1.00 13.63
CA GLN A 65 13.18 -0.86 12.58
C GLN A 65 12.56 -0.32 11.29
N LEU A 66 11.38 -0.82 10.92
CA LEU A 66 10.68 -0.35 9.74
C LEU A 66 10.28 1.12 9.87
N GLU A 67 9.87 1.54 11.05
CA GLU A 67 9.56 2.95 11.28
C GLU A 67 10.79 3.84 11.11
N ARG A 68 11.95 3.38 11.55
CA ARG A 68 13.19 4.13 11.34
C ARG A 68 13.57 4.19 9.86
N ILE A 69 13.37 3.10 9.15
CA ILE A 69 13.63 3.06 7.70
C ILE A 69 12.72 4.08 7.00
N ALA A 70 11.43 4.07 7.34
CA ALA A 70 10.47 4.99 6.72
C ALA A 70 10.86 6.44 7.00
N ALA A 71 11.31 6.74 8.21
CA ALA A 71 11.70 8.10 8.57
C ALA A 71 12.90 8.58 7.76
N GLY A 72 13.74 7.66 7.29
CA GLY A 72 14.91 8.00 6.50
C GLY A 72 14.64 8.10 4.99
N VAL A 73 13.47 7.72 4.54
CA VAL A 73 13.11 7.81 3.13
C VAL A 73 12.44 9.15 2.88
N HIS A 74 13.01 9.92 1.96
CA HIS A 74 12.49 11.24 1.64
C HIS A 74 12.11 11.30 0.18
N ALA A 75 11.03 12.02 -0.11
CA ALA A 75 10.57 12.21 -1.47
C ALA A 75 9.96 13.60 -1.60
N GLU A 76 10.04 14.15 -2.80
CA GLU A 76 9.37 15.41 -3.07
C GLU A 76 7.87 15.15 -3.25
N ALA A 77 7.08 16.15 -2.94
CA ALA A 77 5.63 16.07 -3.14
C ALA A 77 5.33 15.96 -4.63
N PHE A 78 4.29 15.22 -4.96
CA PHE A 78 3.89 15.05 -6.34
C PHE A 78 2.40 14.81 -6.43
N GLU A 79 1.87 15.02 -7.64
CA GLU A 79 0.48 14.75 -7.93
C GLU A 79 0.34 13.36 -8.53
N LEU A 80 -0.65 12.62 -8.06
CA LEU A 80 -0.94 11.31 -8.61
C LEU A 80 -2.31 11.35 -9.26
N ARG A 81 -2.35 11.08 -10.56
CA ARG A 81 -3.62 11.08 -11.29
C ARG A 81 -4.10 9.66 -11.47
N LEU A 82 -5.27 9.38 -10.92
CA LEU A 82 -5.89 8.07 -11.06
C LEU A 82 -6.85 8.13 -12.24
N ASP A 83 -6.35 7.76 -13.41
CA ASP A 83 -7.06 7.94 -14.67
C ASP A 83 -7.45 6.63 -15.34
N ARG A 84 -7.31 5.51 -14.63
CA ARG A 84 -7.73 4.19 -15.13
C ARG A 84 -8.54 3.45 -14.10
N LEU A 85 -9.49 2.66 -14.59
CA LEU A 85 -10.21 1.69 -13.76
C LEU A 85 -9.88 0.30 -14.27
N GLY A 86 -9.79 -0.64 -13.36
CA GLY A 86 -9.55 -2.02 -13.71
C GLY A 86 -10.26 -2.94 -12.73
N PHE A 87 -10.27 -4.21 -13.09
CA PHE A 87 -10.95 -5.21 -12.30
C PHE A 87 -10.11 -6.47 -12.26
N TRP A 88 -9.95 -7.02 -11.06
CA TRP A 88 -9.26 -8.30 -10.87
C TRP A 88 -10.30 -9.38 -10.63
N PRO A 89 -10.66 -10.15 -11.67
CA PRO A 89 -11.76 -11.13 -11.54
C PRO A 89 -11.52 -12.17 -10.46
N GLN A 90 -10.28 -12.62 -10.28
CA GLN A 90 -9.98 -13.66 -9.31
C GLN A 90 -10.28 -13.22 -7.88
N ARG A 91 -10.21 -11.93 -7.62
CA ARG A 91 -10.45 -11.36 -6.30
C ARG A 91 -11.74 -10.57 -6.23
N GLY A 92 -12.38 -10.32 -7.36
CA GLY A 92 -13.58 -9.52 -7.40
C GLY A 92 -13.33 -8.08 -6.98
N ILE A 93 -12.15 -7.54 -7.28
CA ILE A 93 -11.76 -6.20 -6.85
C ILE A 93 -11.75 -5.24 -8.02
N LEU A 94 -12.50 -4.14 -7.86
CA LEU A 94 -12.45 -3.00 -8.76
C LEU A 94 -11.42 -2.02 -8.20
N TRP A 95 -10.51 -1.55 -9.05
CA TRP A 95 -9.44 -0.66 -8.60
C TRP A 95 -9.31 0.55 -9.51
N ALA A 96 -8.76 1.63 -8.96
CA ALA A 96 -8.40 2.82 -9.70
C ALA A 96 -6.88 2.93 -9.72
N GLY A 97 -6.33 3.36 -10.83
CA GLY A 97 -4.89 3.44 -10.94
C GLY A 97 -4.43 4.44 -11.99
N CYS A 98 -3.15 4.41 -12.27
CA CYS A 98 -2.51 5.31 -13.22
C CYS A 98 -2.14 4.57 -14.48
N GLU A 99 -2.37 5.21 -15.62
CA GLU A 99 -1.89 4.66 -16.88
C GLU A 99 -0.36 4.71 -16.93
N GLN A 100 0.21 5.79 -16.44
CA GLN A 100 1.65 5.94 -16.36
C GLN A 100 2.07 6.26 -14.94
N THR A 101 3.12 5.60 -14.48
CA THR A 101 3.66 5.83 -13.14
C THR A 101 4.48 7.13 -13.15
N PRO A 102 4.11 8.12 -12.32
CA PRO A 102 4.92 9.34 -12.24
C PRO A 102 6.34 9.04 -11.76
N SER A 103 7.31 9.77 -12.30
CA SER A 103 8.71 9.59 -11.91
C SER A 103 8.95 9.77 -10.42
N PRO A 104 8.36 10.77 -9.74
CA PRO A 104 8.53 10.90 -8.29
C PRO A 104 8.03 9.69 -7.52
N LEU A 105 6.92 9.09 -7.94
CA LEU A 105 6.40 7.89 -7.30
C LEU A 105 7.34 6.72 -7.49
N ARG A 106 7.88 6.55 -8.70
CA ARG A 106 8.83 5.49 -8.96
C ARG A 106 10.09 5.65 -8.11
N ARG A 107 10.58 6.89 -7.98
CA ARG A 107 11.75 7.15 -7.14
C ARG A 107 11.47 6.84 -5.68
N LEU A 108 10.30 7.19 -5.19
CA LEU A 108 9.89 6.87 -3.81
C LEU A 108 9.87 5.37 -3.61
N PHE A 109 9.24 4.65 -4.53
CA PHE A 109 9.15 3.20 -4.44
C PHE A 109 10.53 2.56 -4.46
N GLU A 110 11.41 3.02 -5.33
CA GLU A 110 12.77 2.46 -5.42
C GLU A 110 13.58 2.76 -4.18
N ALA A 111 13.50 3.99 -3.66
CA ALA A 111 14.22 4.35 -2.45
C ALA A 111 13.75 3.51 -1.25
N LEU A 112 12.45 3.32 -1.13
CA LEU A 112 11.90 2.50 -0.06
C LEU A 112 12.31 1.04 -0.23
N SER A 113 12.20 0.50 -1.43
CA SER A 113 12.55 -0.89 -1.71
C SER A 113 14.03 -1.15 -1.45
N ASP A 114 14.89 -0.22 -1.86
CA ASP A 114 16.34 -0.37 -1.63
C ASP A 114 16.66 -0.34 -0.14
N ALA A 115 16.03 0.56 0.61
CA ALA A 115 16.26 0.65 2.05
C ALA A 115 15.78 -0.62 2.77
N LEU A 116 14.65 -1.16 2.36
CA LEU A 116 14.11 -2.38 2.94
C LEU A 116 14.99 -3.58 2.62
N THR A 117 15.44 -3.69 1.38
CA THR A 117 16.31 -4.77 0.96
C THR A 117 17.65 -4.72 1.70
N ALA A 118 18.19 -3.52 1.88
CA ALA A 118 19.47 -3.36 2.61
C ALA A 118 19.34 -3.79 4.07
N ALA A 119 18.13 -3.75 4.62
CA ALA A 119 17.85 -4.16 5.99
C ALA A 119 17.33 -5.60 6.07
N ASP A 120 17.42 -6.35 4.97
CA ASP A 120 17.01 -7.76 4.87
C ASP A 120 15.51 -7.97 4.99
N PHE A 121 14.69 -6.98 4.67
CA PHE A 121 13.27 -7.18 4.57
C PHE A 121 12.90 -7.59 3.15
N ARG A 122 12.04 -8.60 3.07
CA ARG A 122 11.53 -9.03 1.78
C ARG A 122 10.31 -8.20 1.41
N VAL A 123 10.31 -7.67 0.20
CA VAL A 123 9.20 -6.89 -0.31
C VAL A 123 8.45 -7.74 -1.34
N GLU A 124 7.16 -7.95 -1.12
CA GLU A 124 6.34 -8.67 -2.08
C GLU A 124 5.99 -7.75 -3.24
N ARG A 125 6.14 -8.27 -4.45
CA ARG A 125 5.82 -7.54 -5.66
C ARG A 125 4.72 -8.27 -6.41
N HIS A 126 3.71 -7.53 -6.81
CA HIS A 126 2.63 -8.10 -7.58
C HIS A 126 3.14 -8.47 -8.97
N GLY A 127 3.06 -9.76 -9.30
CA GLY A 127 3.43 -10.25 -10.61
C GLY A 127 4.89 -10.09 -10.96
N GLY A 128 5.75 -9.70 -10.02
CA GLY A 128 7.17 -9.55 -10.27
C GLY A 128 7.53 -8.45 -11.26
N LYS A 129 6.63 -7.55 -11.54
CA LYS A 129 6.80 -6.52 -12.56
C LYS A 129 7.03 -5.13 -12.01
N GLY A 130 7.33 -5.02 -10.73
CA GLY A 130 7.54 -3.74 -10.12
C GLY A 130 6.23 -3.05 -9.76
N LEU A 131 6.29 -1.74 -9.63
CA LEU A 131 5.17 -0.96 -9.13
C LEU A 131 4.06 -0.81 -10.17
N LEU A 132 2.84 -1.14 -9.76
CA LEU A 132 1.63 -0.84 -10.52
C LEU A 132 0.73 -0.01 -9.62
N PRO A 133 0.70 1.32 -9.78
CA PRO A 133 -0.07 2.18 -8.88
C PRO A 133 -1.57 1.91 -8.98
N HIS A 134 -2.19 1.65 -7.83
CA HIS A 134 -3.62 1.41 -7.78
C HIS A 134 -4.16 1.68 -6.37
N VAL A 135 -5.42 1.97 -6.31
CA VAL A 135 -6.13 2.25 -5.05
C VAL A 135 -7.35 1.35 -4.94
#